data_1e668a360e43372c59f0c74105f14e7e
#
_entry.id   1e668a360e43372c59f0c74105f14e7e
#
_cell.length_a   1.000
_cell.length_b   1.000
_cell.length_c   1.000
_cell.angle_alpha   90.00
_cell.angle_beta   90.00
_cell.angle_gamma   90.00
#
_symmetry.space_group_name_H-M   'P 1'
#
loop_
_entity.id
_entity.type
_entity.pdbx_description
1 polymer ?
#
loop_
_entity_poly.entity_id
_entity_poly.type
_entity_poly.pdbx_seq_one_letter_code
_entity_poly.pdbx_strand_id
1 'polypeptide(L)'
;PNYPGVKVQEMPGRIIAPGFIDLHIHFPQLDVIGSPAEGLLPWLENYTFPHEARFADAAHAREQAAFFCDELLRHGVTSALAFATSHPSSVDALLQEAQRRGMRMIAGKVLQDRHSPDGVRDQTQQSLIDTESLIQRWHGVDRLGYAITPRFAPSCSDGQMRGPGELAAKYHDVWIQSHVAE
;
A
#
# COMPACT_ATOMS: atom_id res chain seq x y z
N PRO A 1 3.32 -21.34 36.03
CA PRO A 1 4.61 -21.96 35.78
C PRO A 1 5.70 -21.02 36.26
N ASN A 2 6.62 -21.55 37.07
CA ASN A 2 7.75 -20.78 37.59
C ASN A 2 8.88 -20.87 36.57
N TYR A 3 9.24 -19.77 35.96
CA TYR A 3 10.38 -19.69 35.05
C TYR A 3 11.54 -18.99 35.75
N PRO A 4 12.44 -19.73 36.42
CA PRO A 4 13.54 -19.13 37.18
C PRO A 4 14.46 -18.34 36.25
N GLY A 5 14.78 -17.11 36.65
CA GLY A 5 15.65 -16.21 35.86
C GLY A 5 14.94 -15.34 34.81
N VAL A 6 13.63 -15.49 34.64
CA VAL A 6 12.85 -14.63 33.73
C VAL A 6 12.34 -13.39 34.49
N LYS A 7 12.61 -12.21 33.94
CA LYS A 7 12.04 -10.96 34.49
C LYS A 7 10.56 -10.91 34.16
N VAL A 8 9.74 -10.90 35.22
CA VAL A 8 8.29 -10.76 35.07
C VAL A 8 7.94 -9.26 35.10
N GLN A 9 7.15 -8.82 34.13
CA GLN A 9 6.53 -7.48 34.13
C GLN A 9 5.02 -7.62 34.30
N GLU A 10 4.51 -7.10 35.38
CA GLU A 10 3.07 -7.06 35.64
C GLU A 10 2.44 -5.83 34.96
N MET A 11 1.29 -6.03 34.32
CA MET A 11 0.54 -4.98 33.65
C MET A 11 -0.93 -4.96 34.13
N PRO A 12 -1.18 -4.56 35.38
CA PRO A 12 -2.53 -4.60 35.94
C PRO A 12 -3.49 -3.69 35.14
N GLY A 13 -4.71 -4.19 34.88
CA GLY A 13 -5.73 -3.45 34.16
C GLY A 13 -5.49 -3.33 32.64
N ARG A 14 -4.52 -4.06 32.08
CA ARG A 14 -4.23 -4.09 30.65
C ARG A 14 -4.50 -5.45 30.05
N ILE A 15 -4.86 -5.45 28.77
CA ILE A 15 -5.00 -6.65 27.93
C ILE A 15 -3.81 -6.70 26.99
N ILE A 16 -3.16 -7.85 26.91
CA ILE A 16 -2.14 -8.13 25.89
C ILE A 16 -2.81 -8.90 24.77
N ALA A 17 -2.78 -8.38 23.56
CA ALA A 17 -3.37 -8.98 22.38
C ALA A 17 -2.37 -8.96 21.22
N PRO A 18 -2.53 -9.82 20.19
CA PRO A 18 -1.83 -9.65 18.92
C PRO A 18 -2.13 -8.28 18.31
N GLY A 19 -1.17 -7.75 17.53
CA GLY A 19 -1.40 -6.51 16.77
C GLY A 19 -2.54 -6.68 15.76
N PHE A 20 -3.23 -5.59 15.48
CA PHE A 20 -4.30 -5.57 14.49
C PHE A 20 -3.77 -5.75 13.07
N ILE A 21 -4.63 -6.27 12.21
CA ILE A 21 -4.38 -6.49 10.79
C ILE A 21 -5.38 -5.64 10.01
N ASP A 22 -4.87 -4.73 9.18
CA ASP A 22 -5.69 -3.94 8.25
C ASP A 22 -5.55 -4.52 6.83
N LEU A 23 -6.64 -5.03 6.27
CA LEU A 23 -6.63 -5.69 4.97
C LEU A 23 -6.99 -4.76 3.81
N HIS A 24 -7.29 -3.48 4.07
CA HIS A 24 -7.56 -2.50 3.03
C HIS A 24 -7.33 -1.08 3.54
N ILE A 25 -6.19 -0.51 3.18
CA ILE A 25 -5.85 0.87 3.54
C ILE A 25 -5.07 1.55 2.42
N HIS A 26 -5.24 2.84 2.27
CA HIS A 26 -4.55 3.65 1.28
C HIS A 26 -3.45 4.50 1.94
N PHE A 27 -2.20 4.12 1.71
CA PHE A 27 -1.02 4.82 2.22
C PHE A 27 -1.03 6.33 1.87
N PRO A 28 -1.32 6.75 0.62
CA PRO A 28 -1.18 8.15 0.25
C PRO A 28 -2.36 9.05 0.64
N GLN A 29 -3.36 8.55 1.38
CA GLN A 29 -4.60 9.30 1.59
C GLN A 29 -4.77 9.86 3.01
N LEU A 30 -3.74 9.77 3.87
CA LEU A 30 -3.82 10.24 5.26
C LEU A 30 -4.23 11.71 5.38
N ASP A 31 -3.63 12.58 4.58
CA ASP A 31 -3.87 14.03 4.64
C ASP A 31 -5.24 14.44 4.07
N VAL A 32 -5.96 13.53 3.41
CA VAL A 32 -7.27 13.80 2.80
C VAL A 32 -8.42 13.01 3.44
N ILE A 33 -8.16 12.31 4.53
CA ILE A 33 -9.18 11.60 5.31
C ILE A 33 -10.27 12.59 5.76
N GLY A 34 -11.53 12.26 5.47
CA GLY A 34 -12.68 13.08 5.88
C GLY A 34 -12.86 14.37 5.08
N SER A 35 -12.11 14.60 4.00
CA SER A 35 -12.35 15.74 3.10
C SER A 35 -13.76 15.67 2.51
N PRO A 36 -14.53 16.77 2.55
CA PRO A 36 -15.93 16.76 2.16
C PRO A 36 -16.10 16.66 0.64
N ALA A 37 -16.95 15.76 0.17
CA ALA A 37 -17.32 15.64 -1.23
C ALA A 37 -18.73 15.08 -1.39
N GLU A 38 -19.38 15.37 -2.52
CA GLU A 38 -20.73 14.90 -2.83
C GLU A 38 -20.78 13.41 -3.26
N GLY A 39 -19.62 12.76 -3.37
CA GLY A 39 -19.49 11.36 -3.74
C GLY A 39 -18.06 10.98 -4.05
N LEU A 40 -17.84 9.70 -4.42
CA LEU A 40 -16.52 9.14 -4.65
C LEU A 40 -15.74 9.87 -5.75
N LEU A 41 -16.33 10.05 -6.93
CA LEU A 41 -15.61 10.66 -8.06
C LEU A 41 -15.19 12.11 -7.78
N PRO A 42 -16.04 13.00 -7.27
CA PRO A 42 -15.62 14.33 -6.84
C PRO A 42 -14.56 14.30 -5.74
N TRP A 43 -14.60 13.34 -4.84
CA TRP A 43 -13.56 13.18 -3.82
C TRP A 43 -12.22 12.77 -4.42
N LEU A 44 -12.22 11.81 -5.36
CA LEU A 44 -11.02 11.40 -6.08
C LEU A 44 -10.39 12.57 -6.85
N GLU A 45 -11.21 13.32 -7.59
CA GLU A 45 -10.73 14.41 -8.46
C GLU A 45 -10.19 15.60 -7.66
N ASN A 46 -10.89 15.99 -6.60
CA ASN A 46 -10.59 17.21 -5.86
C ASN A 46 -9.52 17.03 -4.78
N TYR A 47 -9.39 15.84 -4.22
CA TYR A 47 -8.49 15.58 -3.09
C TYR A 47 -7.49 14.48 -3.37
N THR A 48 -7.96 13.30 -3.75
CA THR A 48 -7.13 12.10 -3.79
C THR A 48 -6.08 12.17 -4.89
N PHE A 49 -6.47 12.39 -6.14
CA PHE A 49 -5.53 12.42 -7.26
C PHE A 49 -4.49 13.55 -7.17
N PRO A 50 -4.87 14.79 -6.81
CA PRO A 50 -3.87 15.85 -6.57
C PRO A 50 -2.89 15.49 -5.47
N HIS A 51 -3.35 14.82 -4.42
CA HIS A 51 -2.50 14.40 -3.32
C HIS A 51 -1.59 13.23 -3.71
N GLU A 52 -2.12 12.20 -4.35
CA GLU A 52 -1.34 11.06 -4.85
C GLU A 52 -0.26 11.47 -5.86
N ALA A 53 -0.51 12.48 -6.69
CA ALA A 53 0.47 12.99 -7.65
C ALA A 53 1.76 13.52 -6.99
N ARG A 54 1.70 14.01 -5.74
CA ARG A 54 2.87 14.49 -4.99
C ARG A 54 3.88 13.39 -4.69
N PHE A 55 3.45 12.14 -4.70
CA PHE A 55 4.31 10.97 -4.45
C PHE A 55 5.27 10.64 -5.61
N ALA A 56 5.21 11.39 -6.70
CA ALA A 56 6.29 11.43 -7.70
C ALA A 56 7.60 11.95 -7.08
N ASP A 57 7.51 12.82 -6.05
CA ASP A 57 8.66 13.23 -5.26
C ASP A 57 9.01 12.15 -4.21
N ALA A 58 10.17 11.55 -4.39
CA ALA A 58 10.66 10.51 -3.49
C ALA A 58 10.93 11.00 -2.05
N ALA A 59 11.23 12.30 -1.85
CA ALA A 59 11.41 12.85 -0.51
C ALA A 59 10.06 12.92 0.22
N HIS A 60 9.03 13.44 -0.46
CA HIS A 60 7.66 13.44 0.05
C HIS A 60 7.17 12.01 0.35
N ALA A 61 7.40 11.07 -0.56
CA ALA A 61 6.98 9.68 -0.37
C ALA A 61 7.63 9.06 0.89
N ARG A 62 8.92 9.33 1.17
CA ARG A 62 9.60 8.84 2.38
C ARG A 62 9.05 9.46 3.67
N GLU A 63 8.79 10.77 3.67
CA GLU A 63 8.21 11.46 4.83
C GLU A 63 6.83 10.89 5.16
N GLN A 64 5.98 10.75 4.14
CA GLN A 64 4.65 10.19 4.30
C GLN A 64 4.68 8.71 4.71
N ALA A 65 5.63 7.92 4.23
CA ALA A 65 5.78 6.52 4.63
C ALA A 65 6.15 6.39 6.12
N ALA A 66 7.04 7.25 6.61
CA ALA A 66 7.39 7.27 8.01
C ALA A 66 6.18 7.61 8.89
N PHE A 67 5.45 8.66 8.52
CA PHE A 67 4.24 9.09 9.24
C PHE A 67 3.15 8.01 9.22
N PHE A 68 2.88 7.41 8.05
CA PHE A 68 1.89 6.34 7.90
C PHE A 68 2.20 5.13 8.80
N CYS A 69 3.44 4.65 8.79
CA CYS A 69 3.82 3.52 9.62
C CYS A 69 3.74 3.85 11.12
N ASP A 70 4.07 5.07 11.52
CA ASP A 70 3.92 5.52 12.91
C ASP A 70 2.45 5.56 13.34
N GLU A 71 1.56 6.06 12.46
CA GLU A 71 0.12 6.08 12.73
C GLU A 71 -0.46 4.65 12.84
N LEU A 72 -0.09 3.74 11.94
CA LEU A 72 -0.52 2.34 12.05
C LEU A 72 -0.12 1.74 13.40
N LEU A 73 1.15 1.87 13.78
CA LEU A 73 1.65 1.34 15.05
C LEU A 73 1.01 2.02 16.26
N ARG A 74 0.77 3.33 16.21
CA ARG A 74 0.09 4.08 17.28
C ARG A 74 -1.33 3.58 17.51
N HIS A 75 -2.01 3.11 16.46
CA HIS A 75 -3.35 2.52 16.55
C HIS A 75 -3.35 0.99 16.71
N GLY A 76 -2.18 0.40 16.94
CA GLY A 76 -2.04 -1.03 17.21
C GLY A 76 -2.05 -1.92 15.97
N VAL A 77 -2.00 -1.35 14.77
CA VAL A 77 -1.92 -2.09 13.50
C VAL A 77 -0.46 -2.48 13.24
N THR A 78 -0.19 -3.77 13.20
CA THR A 78 1.17 -4.31 12.97
C THR A 78 1.32 -4.99 11.61
N SER A 79 0.19 -5.22 10.93
CA SER A 79 0.15 -5.84 9.60
C SER A 79 -0.85 -5.10 8.72
N ALA A 80 -0.48 -4.79 7.49
CA ALA A 80 -1.40 -4.12 6.56
C ALA A 80 -1.24 -4.63 5.12
N LEU A 81 -2.37 -4.61 4.39
CA LEU A 81 -2.44 -4.72 2.93
C LEU A 81 -2.80 -3.33 2.39
N ALA A 82 -1.81 -2.66 1.79
CA ALA A 82 -1.90 -1.25 1.47
C ALA A 82 -1.87 -0.96 -0.04
N PHE A 83 -2.70 -0.03 -0.47
CA PHE A 83 -2.57 0.63 -1.76
C PHE A 83 -1.53 1.76 -1.65
N ALA A 84 -0.53 1.76 -2.52
CA ALA A 84 0.39 2.89 -2.68
C ALA A 84 -0.13 3.86 -3.75
N THR A 85 0.74 4.46 -4.55
CA THR A 85 0.36 5.28 -5.72
C THR A 85 0.82 4.61 -7.01
N SER A 86 0.55 5.23 -8.15
CA SER A 86 1.09 4.82 -9.45
C SER A 86 2.61 5.03 -9.59
N HIS A 87 3.24 5.73 -8.65
CA HIS A 87 4.68 6.00 -8.68
C HIS A 87 5.46 4.89 -7.96
N PRO A 88 6.46 4.24 -8.61
CA PRO A 88 7.30 3.22 -7.97
C PRO A 88 7.98 3.69 -6.68
N SER A 89 8.39 4.98 -6.63
CA SER A 89 9.00 5.61 -5.47
C SER A 89 8.15 5.54 -4.20
N SER A 90 6.82 5.58 -4.33
CA SER A 90 5.92 5.48 -3.19
C SER A 90 5.92 4.07 -2.58
N VAL A 91 6.00 3.04 -3.42
CA VAL A 91 6.09 1.65 -2.97
C VAL A 91 7.43 1.39 -2.29
N ASP A 92 8.53 1.84 -2.92
CA ASP A 92 9.87 1.72 -2.34
C ASP A 92 9.94 2.39 -0.97
N ALA A 93 9.41 3.61 -0.83
CA ALA A 93 9.40 4.34 0.43
C ALA A 93 8.60 3.59 1.52
N LEU A 94 7.39 3.12 1.18
CA LEU A 94 6.53 2.42 2.12
C LEU A 94 7.16 1.10 2.59
N LEU A 95 7.66 0.29 1.66
CA LEU A 95 8.20 -1.03 2.01
C LEU A 95 9.54 -0.93 2.75
N GLN A 96 10.41 0.04 2.41
CA GLN A 96 11.62 0.34 3.17
C GLN A 96 11.29 0.71 4.63
N GLU A 97 10.29 1.57 4.82
CA GLU A 97 9.93 2.05 6.14
C GLU A 97 9.27 0.95 6.97
N ALA A 98 8.41 0.13 6.36
CA ALA A 98 7.82 -1.04 7.01
C ALA A 98 8.89 -2.07 7.40
N GLN A 99 9.88 -2.32 6.53
CA GLN A 99 11.02 -3.18 6.82
C GLN A 99 11.81 -2.68 8.03
N ARG A 100 12.17 -1.40 8.06
CA ARG A 100 12.91 -0.76 9.16
C ARG A 100 12.21 -0.92 10.51
N ARG A 101 10.88 -0.94 10.52
CA ARG A 101 10.05 -1.13 11.72
C ARG A 101 9.71 -2.59 12.03
N GLY A 102 10.09 -3.53 11.16
CA GLY A 102 9.75 -4.95 11.29
C GLY A 102 8.24 -5.24 11.15
N MET A 103 7.49 -4.38 10.47
CA MET A 103 6.06 -4.54 10.21
C MET A 103 5.81 -5.60 9.14
N ARG A 104 4.68 -6.30 9.21
CA ARG A 104 4.15 -7.09 8.09
C ARG A 104 3.43 -6.15 7.13
N MET A 105 4.01 -5.88 5.98
CA MET A 105 3.42 -5.00 4.97
C MET A 105 3.32 -5.72 3.63
N ILE A 106 2.12 -5.72 3.06
CA ILE A 106 1.87 -6.14 1.68
C ILE A 106 1.41 -4.89 0.94
N ALA A 107 2.11 -4.51 -0.11
CA ALA A 107 1.76 -3.31 -0.88
C ALA A 107 2.12 -3.50 -2.35
N GLY A 108 1.57 -2.66 -3.20
CA GLY A 108 1.90 -2.64 -4.61
C GLY A 108 1.63 -1.29 -5.27
N LYS A 109 2.31 -1.08 -6.37
CA LYS A 109 2.10 0.07 -7.24
C LYS A 109 0.68 0.00 -7.84
N VAL A 110 -0.08 1.07 -7.68
CA VAL A 110 -1.40 1.19 -8.31
C VAL A 110 -1.27 1.26 -9.82
N LEU A 111 -2.08 0.47 -10.52
CA LEU A 111 -2.20 0.46 -11.96
C LEU A 111 -3.46 1.22 -12.36
N GLN A 112 -3.30 2.26 -13.18
CA GLN A 112 -4.39 3.10 -13.70
C GLN A 112 -3.92 3.87 -14.94
N ASP A 113 -4.22 3.36 -16.12
CA ASP A 113 -3.82 3.94 -17.42
C ASP A 113 -4.97 4.64 -18.14
N ARG A 114 -6.16 4.71 -17.52
CA ARG A 114 -7.37 5.25 -18.11
C ARG A 114 -8.20 6.04 -17.09
N HIS A 115 -8.91 7.06 -17.55
CA HIS A 115 -9.80 7.89 -16.73
C HIS A 115 -9.17 8.45 -15.46
N SER A 116 -7.88 8.77 -15.52
CA SER A 116 -7.09 9.35 -14.43
C SER A 116 -6.34 10.58 -14.91
N PRO A 117 -6.12 11.58 -14.05
CA PRO A 117 -5.29 12.74 -14.39
C PRO A 117 -3.85 12.36 -14.71
N ASP A 118 -3.18 13.16 -15.54
CA ASP A 118 -1.80 12.90 -16.01
C ASP A 118 -0.81 12.66 -14.87
N GLY A 119 -0.96 13.35 -13.73
CA GLY A 119 -0.07 13.24 -12.57
C GLY A 119 -0.09 11.86 -11.88
N VAL A 120 -1.09 11.02 -12.16
CA VAL A 120 -1.23 9.67 -11.58
C VAL A 120 -1.50 8.60 -12.62
N ARG A 121 -1.61 8.98 -13.91
CA ARG A 121 -1.91 8.05 -14.99
C ARG A 121 -0.67 7.31 -15.45
N ASP A 122 -0.79 5.99 -15.55
CA ASP A 122 0.25 5.10 -16.06
C ASP A 122 0.35 5.07 -17.60
N GLN A 123 1.49 4.54 -18.04
CA GLN A 123 1.66 3.94 -19.37
C GLN A 123 1.63 2.42 -19.18
N THR A 124 0.71 1.71 -19.84
CA THR A 124 0.45 0.27 -19.62
C THR A 124 1.72 -0.58 -19.57
N GLN A 125 2.53 -0.51 -20.61
CA GLN A 125 3.75 -1.33 -20.71
C GLN A 125 4.76 -1.00 -19.60
N GLN A 126 5.00 0.28 -19.35
CA GLN A 126 5.95 0.71 -18.34
C GLN A 126 5.47 0.32 -16.94
N SER A 127 4.18 0.45 -16.67
CA SER A 127 3.63 0.10 -15.36
C SER A 127 3.74 -1.39 -15.03
N LEU A 128 3.67 -2.27 -16.03
CA LEU A 128 3.88 -3.71 -15.84
C LEU A 128 5.36 -4.03 -15.60
N ILE A 129 6.28 -3.36 -16.31
CA ILE A 129 7.74 -3.47 -16.07
C ILE A 129 8.09 -3.01 -14.65
N ASP A 130 7.56 -1.87 -14.24
CA ASP A 130 7.77 -1.34 -12.90
C ASP A 130 7.23 -2.29 -11.82
N THR A 131 6.02 -2.82 -12.04
CA THR A 131 5.39 -3.80 -11.14
C THR A 131 6.26 -5.04 -10.98
N GLU A 132 6.75 -5.60 -12.09
CA GLU A 132 7.63 -6.78 -12.04
C GLU A 132 8.94 -6.49 -11.31
N SER A 133 9.56 -5.34 -11.57
CA SER A 133 10.78 -4.90 -10.87
C SER A 133 10.57 -4.77 -9.36
N LEU A 134 9.42 -4.24 -8.95
CA LEU A 134 9.07 -4.11 -7.54
C LEU A 134 8.75 -5.46 -6.88
N ILE A 135 8.12 -6.39 -7.59
CA ILE A 135 7.94 -7.78 -7.12
C ILE A 135 9.30 -8.40 -6.81
N GLN A 136 10.23 -8.35 -7.78
CA GLN A 136 11.56 -8.93 -7.64
C GLN A 136 12.36 -8.30 -6.50
N ARG A 137 12.14 -7.03 -6.20
CA ARG A 137 12.84 -6.30 -5.15
C ARG A 137 12.31 -6.58 -3.76
N TRP A 138 10.98 -6.69 -3.61
CA TRP A 138 10.34 -6.61 -2.30
C TRP A 138 9.58 -7.86 -1.88
N HIS A 139 9.08 -8.67 -2.82
CA HIS A 139 8.28 -9.82 -2.45
C HIS A 139 9.12 -10.88 -1.73
N GLY A 140 8.66 -11.29 -0.55
CA GLY A 140 9.36 -12.28 0.26
C GLY A 140 10.58 -11.77 1.03
N VAL A 141 10.86 -10.46 1.02
CA VAL A 141 11.93 -9.86 1.83
C VAL A 141 11.43 -9.68 3.26
N ASP A 142 12.07 -10.35 4.23
CA ASP A 142 11.67 -10.31 5.64
C ASP A 142 10.17 -10.59 5.84
N ARG A 143 9.43 -9.58 6.29
CA ARG A 143 7.98 -9.65 6.50
C ARG A 143 7.18 -8.95 5.41
N LEU A 144 7.84 -8.58 4.30
CA LEU A 144 7.19 -7.85 3.22
C LEU A 144 6.58 -8.80 2.19
N GLY A 145 5.55 -8.31 1.52
CA GLY A 145 4.92 -8.96 0.39
C GLY A 145 4.53 -7.94 -0.65
N TYR A 146 4.32 -8.42 -1.87
CA TYR A 146 3.83 -7.58 -2.95
C TYR A 146 2.41 -7.99 -3.35
N ALA A 147 1.56 -7.01 -3.63
CA ALA A 147 0.26 -7.21 -4.25
C ALA A 147 0.21 -6.45 -5.57
N ILE A 148 -0.08 -7.13 -6.65
CA ILE A 148 -0.35 -6.50 -7.95
C ILE A 148 -1.67 -5.74 -7.80
N THR A 149 -1.67 -4.44 -8.08
CA THR A 149 -2.74 -3.53 -7.64
C THR A 149 -3.40 -2.77 -8.79
N PRO A 150 -4.19 -3.42 -9.67
CA PRO A 150 -5.09 -2.66 -10.53
C PRO A 150 -6.08 -1.89 -9.65
N ARG A 151 -6.19 -0.56 -9.85
CA ARG A 151 -7.00 0.27 -8.96
C ARG A 151 -8.45 -0.20 -8.95
N PHE A 152 -9.08 -0.25 -10.11
CA PHE A 152 -10.40 -0.80 -10.37
C PHE A 152 -10.65 -0.84 -11.90
N ALA A 153 -11.60 -1.63 -12.36
CA ALA A 153 -11.82 -1.86 -13.79
C ALA A 153 -12.00 -0.57 -14.62
N PRO A 154 -12.73 0.48 -14.17
CA PRO A 154 -12.89 1.71 -14.96
C PRO A 154 -11.59 2.48 -15.22
N SER A 155 -10.59 2.38 -14.34
CA SER A 155 -9.31 3.09 -14.49
C SER A 155 -8.21 2.29 -15.20
N CYS A 156 -8.51 1.07 -15.63
CA CYS A 156 -7.56 0.20 -16.29
C CYS A 156 -8.04 -0.16 -17.71
N SER A 157 -7.14 -0.12 -18.67
CA SER A 157 -7.39 -0.71 -19.99
C SER A 157 -7.40 -2.24 -19.95
N ASP A 158 -7.91 -2.87 -21.00
CA ASP A 158 -7.86 -4.34 -21.14
C ASP A 158 -6.43 -4.88 -21.02
N GLY A 159 -5.45 -4.15 -21.58
CA GLY A 159 -4.04 -4.52 -21.46
C GLY A 159 -3.53 -4.47 -20.03
N GLN A 160 -3.91 -3.41 -19.30
CA GLN A 160 -3.53 -3.25 -17.90
C GLN A 160 -4.31 -4.17 -16.96
N MET A 161 -5.44 -4.73 -17.37
CA MET A 161 -6.15 -5.78 -16.62
C MET A 161 -5.62 -7.18 -16.89
N ARG A 162 -5.12 -7.48 -18.11
CA ARG A 162 -4.55 -8.79 -18.46
C ARG A 162 -3.14 -8.99 -17.92
N GLY A 163 -2.28 -7.97 -18.03
CA GLY A 163 -0.90 -8.02 -17.57
C GLY A 163 -0.71 -8.45 -16.12
N PRO A 164 -1.51 -7.98 -15.14
CA PRO A 164 -1.55 -8.49 -13.78
C PRO A 164 -1.77 -10.00 -13.69
N GLY A 165 -2.65 -10.56 -14.50
CA GLY A 165 -2.88 -12.00 -14.56
C GLY A 165 -1.67 -12.78 -15.05
N GLU A 166 -0.95 -12.25 -16.06
CA GLU A 166 0.29 -12.85 -16.57
C GLU A 166 1.43 -12.79 -15.53
N LEU A 167 1.56 -11.66 -14.83
CA LEU A 167 2.52 -11.52 -13.73
C LEU A 167 2.19 -12.46 -12.56
N ALA A 168 0.93 -12.57 -12.18
CA ALA A 168 0.51 -13.50 -11.12
C ALA A 168 0.73 -14.97 -11.50
N ALA A 169 0.59 -15.33 -12.78
CA ALA A 169 0.93 -16.66 -13.28
C ALA A 169 2.45 -16.94 -13.24
N LYS A 170 3.27 -15.90 -13.37
CA LYS A 170 4.73 -15.99 -13.28
C LYS A 170 5.24 -16.02 -11.84
N TYR A 171 4.58 -15.30 -10.95
CA TYR A 171 4.93 -15.17 -9.53
C TYR A 171 3.77 -15.73 -8.67
N HIS A 172 3.75 -17.05 -8.45
CA HIS A 172 2.60 -17.79 -7.90
C HIS A 172 2.20 -17.41 -6.46
N ASP A 173 3.05 -16.75 -5.72
CA ASP A 173 2.83 -16.38 -4.32
C ASP A 173 2.58 -14.87 -4.10
N VAL A 174 2.49 -14.06 -5.18
CA VAL A 174 2.05 -12.67 -5.08
C VAL A 174 0.52 -12.59 -5.04
N TRP A 175 0.03 -11.60 -4.31
CA TRP A 175 -1.41 -11.32 -4.26
C TRP A 175 -1.83 -10.38 -5.37
N ILE A 176 -3.13 -10.36 -5.64
CA ILE A 176 -3.79 -9.33 -6.44
C ILE A 176 -4.81 -8.64 -5.53
N GLN A 177 -4.83 -7.32 -5.54
CA GLN A 177 -5.84 -6.51 -4.86
C GLN A 177 -6.44 -5.48 -5.82
N SER A 178 -7.71 -5.16 -5.63
CA SER A 178 -8.43 -4.18 -6.45
C SER A 178 -9.66 -3.70 -5.71
N HIS A 179 -10.29 -2.64 -6.21
CA HIS A 179 -11.64 -2.27 -5.79
C HIS A 179 -12.66 -2.91 -6.73
N VAL A 180 -13.75 -3.42 -6.17
CA VAL A 180 -14.89 -4.00 -6.87
C VAL A 180 -16.18 -3.51 -6.23
N ALA A 181 -17.23 -3.38 -7.04
CA ALA A 181 -18.54 -2.88 -6.60
C ALA A 181 -18.50 -1.42 -6.08
N GLU A 182 -17.73 -0.59 -6.73
CA GLU A 182 -17.63 0.85 -6.52
C GLU A 182 -18.88 1.60 -7.02
#